data_0105e0cef970f5c5c874b7f968d1ca65
#
_entry.id   0105e0cef970f5c5c874b7f968d1ca65
#
_cell.length_a   1.000
_cell.length_b   1.000
_cell.length_c   1.000
_cell.angle_alpha   90.00
_cell.angle_beta   90.00
_cell.angle_gamma   90.00
#
_symmetry.space_group_name_H-M   'P 1'
#
loop_
_entity.id
_entity.type
_entity.pdbx_description
1 polymer ?
#
loop_
_entity_poly.entity_id
_entity_poly.type
_entity_poly.pdbx_seq_one_letter_code
_entity_poly.pdbx_strand_id
1 'polypeptide(L)'
;IMSYLNIRPQYFCTVETTVDGKRFATPRGWEDLSQLIQVYESLGKKADRDVVGQYLQHPMIAKDFANYLELYYKYQDQYQVDEILSGTIREEICDKLDKASFDERMAVTGLLLAKLTDGFKALKLMNEEMTLLMAQLKQFKKESDGADVHGPAPVMILESIGAELESIRIHKKESGLSDRTQDRIYWKVKEALEQYVQQMKALSLQEKEDSWNWLRQQFMEKSDAYEEKKESCGKQLEHAFDFMEAAFANGQELVIFVTGLN
;
A
#
# COMPACT_ATOMS: atom_id res chain seq x y z
N ILE A 1 -2.20 -11.74 -5.53
CA ILE A 1 -3.48 -11.97 -6.23
C ILE A 1 -3.44 -11.41 -7.65
N MET A 2 -3.08 -10.14 -7.86
CA MET A 2 -3.06 -9.54 -9.20
C MET A 2 -2.20 -10.32 -10.20
N SER A 3 -1.00 -10.74 -9.82
CA SER A 3 -0.11 -11.55 -10.67
C SER A 3 -0.78 -12.87 -11.10
N TYR A 4 -1.50 -13.53 -10.18
CA TYR A 4 -2.25 -14.72 -10.51
C TYR A 4 -3.40 -14.45 -11.49
N LEU A 5 -4.17 -13.39 -11.26
CA LEU A 5 -5.30 -13.03 -12.11
C LEU A 5 -4.87 -12.56 -13.50
N ASN A 6 -3.66 -12.00 -13.65
CA ASN A 6 -3.08 -11.70 -14.96
C ASN A 6 -2.78 -12.99 -15.77
N ILE A 7 -2.41 -14.08 -15.08
CA ILE A 7 -2.18 -15.41 -15.71
C ILE A 7 -3.53 -16.13 -15.95
N ARG A 8 -4.53 -15.92 -15.10
CA ARG A 8 -5.85 -16.58 -15.12
C ARG A 8 -7.00 -15.57 -15.11
N PRO A 9 -7.11 -14.69 -16.11
CA PRO A 9 -8.11 -13.61 -16.10
C PRO A 9 -9.56 -14.12 -16.04
N GLN A 10 -9.81 -15.33 -16.56
CA GLN A 10 -11.12 -15.97 -16.51
C GLN A 10 -11.61 -16.28 -15.09
N TYR A 11 -10.70 -16.38 -14.12
CA TYR A 11 -11.05 -16.68 -12.72
C TYR A 11 -11.40 -15.43 -11.89
N PHE A 12 -11.27 -14.24 -12.46
CA PHE A 12 -11.64 -13.00 -11.77
C PHE A 12 -13.12 -12.94 -11.39
N CYS A 13 -14.00 -13.40 -12.33
CA CYS A 13 -15.43 -13.47 -12.07
C CYS A 13 -16.00 -14.74 -12.71
N THR A 14 -16.19 -15.78 -11.92
CA THR A 14 -16.74 -17.07 -12.35
C THR A 14 -17.91 -17.46 -11.45
N VAL A 15 -19.05 -17.77 -12.04
CA VAL A 15 -20.23 -18.27 -11.33
C VAL A 15 -20.76 -19.50 -12.06
N GLU A 16 -20.79 -20.63 -11.37
CA GLU A 16 -21.32 -21.90 -11.88
C GLU A 16 -22.52 -22.33 -11.02
N THR A 17 -23.59 -22.80 -11.66
CA THR A 17 -24.72 -23.42 -10.97
C THR A 17 -24.60 -24.93 -11.11
N THR A 18 -24.50 -25.63 -9.99
CA THR A 18 -24.42 -27.09 -9.93
C THR A 18 -25.63 -27.67 -9.19
N VAL A 19 -25.77 -28.97 -9.20
CA VAL A 19 -26.87 -29.67 -8.47
C VAL A 19 -26.75 -29.40 -6.95
N ASP A 20 -25.53 -29.23 -6.45
CA ASP A 20 -25.23 -29.00 -5.03
C ASP A 20 -25.29 -27.53 -4.62
N GLY A 21 -25.60 -26.62 -5.54
CA GLY A 21 -25.65 -25.18 -5.30
C GLY A 21 -24.80 -24.34 -6.25
N LYS A 22 -24.57 -23.09 -5.89
CA LYS A 22 -23.75 -22.17 -6.68
C LYS A 22 -22.29 -22.23 -6.22
N ARG A 23 -21.37 -22.32 -7.20
CA ARG A 23 -19.93 -22.20 -7.00
C ARG A 23 -19.49 -20.89 -7.64
N PHE A 24 -18.70 -20.09 -6.91
CA PHE A 24 -18.33 -18.77 -7.43
C PHE A 24 -16.96 -18.29 -6.93
N ALA A 25 -16.28 -17.55 -7.78
CA ALA A 25 -15.19 -16.63 -7.44
C ALA A 25 -15.61 -15.26 -7.98
N THR A 26 -15.63 -14.25 -7.12
CA THR A 26 -16.14 -12.91 -7.46
C THR A 26 -15.09 -11.85 -7.19
N PRO A 27 -15.13 -10.69 -7.86
CA PRO A 27 -14.24 -9.56 -7.57
C PRO A 27 -14.22 -9.20 -6.09
N ARG A 28 -15.38 -9.26 -5.43
CA ARG A 28 -15.48 -9.00 -3.99
C ARG A 28 -14.75 -10.05 -3.15
N GLY A 29 -14.90 -11.34 -3.50
CA GLY A 29 -14.19 -12.42 -2.81
C GLY A 29 -12.67 -12.29 -2.95
N TRP A 30 -12.18 -11.91 -4.12
CA TRP A 30 -10.75 -11.63 -4.34
C TRP A 30 -10.25 -10.42 -3.56
N GLU A 31 -11.07 -9.35 -3.47
CA GLU A 31 -10.72 -8.15 -2.69
C GLU A 31 -10.61 -8.48 -1.20
N ASP A 32 -11.62 -9.15 -0.64
CA ASP A 32 -11.66 -9.51 0.78
C ASP A 32 -10.51 -10.50 1.12
N LEU A 33 -10.24 -11.48 0.25
CA LEU A 33 -9.09 -12.39 0.39
C LEU A 33 -7.74 -11.64 0.33
N SER A 34 -7.62 -10.65 -0.54
CA SER A 34 -6.40 -9.83 -0.64
C SER A 34 -6.12 -9.08 0.66
N GLN A 35 -7.14 -8.49 1.26
CA GLN A 35 -7.02 -7.80 2.55
C GLN A 35 -6.61 -8.75 3.66
N LEU A 36 -7.21 -9.94 3.69
CA LEU A 36 -6.85 -10.96 4.69
C LEU A 36 -5.40 -11.43 4.54
N ILE A 37 -4.95 -11.72 3.31
CA ILE A 37 -3.57 -12.14 3.04
C ILE A 37 -2.59 -11.07 3.53
N GLN A 38 -2.83 -9.78 3.25
CA GLN A 38 -1.99 -8.68 3.73
C GLN A 38 -1.91 -8.63 5.26
N VAL A 39 -3.04 -8.84 5.95
CA VAL A 39 -3.06 -8.90 7.42
C VAL A 39 -2.28 -10.12 7.91
N TYR A 40 -2.44 -11.29 7.30
CA TYR A 40 -1.70 -12.50 7.67
C TYR A 40 -0.19 -12.30 7.50
N GLU A 41 0.24 -11.75 6.38
CA GLU A 41 1.65 -11.46 6.10
C GLU A 41 2.23 -10.44 7.10
N SER A 42 1.46 -9.41 7.47
CA SER A 42 1.87 -8.45 8.50
C SER A 42 2.05 -9.06 9.89
N LEU A 43 1.37 -10.17 10.15
CA LEU A 43 1.47 -10.96 11.39
C LEU A 43 2.48 -12.12 11.28
N GLY A 44 3.24 -12.20 10.19
CA GLY A 44 4.17 -13.31 9.92
C GLY A 44 3.49 -14.65 9.66
N LYS A 45 2.21 -14.66 9.28
CA LYS A 45 1.41 -15.85 8.97
C LYS A 45 1.24 -15.99 7.46
N LYS A 46 1.08 -17.23 7.00
CA LYS A 46 0.79 -17.55 5.60
C LYS A 46 -0.68 -18.01 5.49
N ALA A 47 -1.38 -17.53 4.48
CA ALA A 47 -2.72 -18.04 4.19
C ALA A 47 -2.61 -19.41 3.52
N ASP A 48 -3.35 -20.36 4.02
CA ASP A 48 -3.42 -21.73 3.51
C ASP A 48 -4.66 -21.95 2.63
N ARG A 49 -4.81 -23.20 2.18
CA ARG A 49 -5.93 -23.61 1.33
C ARG A 49 -7.30 -23.42 1.97
N ASP A 50 -7.40 -23.64 3.28
CA ASP A 50 -8.68 -23.55 3.97
C ASP A 50 -9.10 -22.10 4.11
N VAL A 51 -8.16 -21.20 4.36
CA VAL A 51 -8.39 -19.75 4.35
C VAL A 51 -8.83 -19.26 2.98
N VAL A 52 -8.15 -19.67 1.91
CA VAL A 52 -8.52 -19.32 0.53
C VAL A 52 -9.94 -19.81 0.19
N GLY A 53 -10.29 -21.02 0.60
CA GLY A 53 -11.59 -21.64 0.34
C GLY A 53 -12.77 -20.92 1.01
N GLN A 54 -12.53 -20.15 2.06
CA GLN A 54 -13.58 -19.36 2.71
C GLN A 54 -14.04 -18.16 1.86
N TYR A 55 -13.16 -17.61 1.03
CA TYR A 55 -13.42 -16.44 0.19
C TYR A 55 -13.75 -16.79 -1.26
N LEU A 56 -13.12 -17.86 -1.78
CA LEU A 56 -13.33 -18.36 -3.13
C LEU A 56 -14.15 -19.65 -3.07
N GLN A 57 -15.46 -19.52 -3.14
CA GLN A 57 -16.39 -20.66 -3.02
C GLN A 57 -16.51 -21.48 -4.33
N HIS A 58 -15.46 -21.41 -5.15
CA HIS A 58 -15.28 -22.28 -6.32
C HIS A 58 -14.09 -23.22 -6.05
N PRO A 59 -14.32 -24.50 -5.73
CA PRO A 59 -13.28 -25.40 -5.20
C PRO A 59 -12.05 -25.55 -6.10
N MET A 60 -12.25 -25.58 -7.43
CA MET A 60 -11.18 -25.68 -8.40
C MET A 60 -10.32 -24.42 -8.41
N ILE A 61 -10.95 -23.23 -8.43
CA ILE A 61 -10.24 -21.94 -8.43
C ILE A 61 -9.51 -21.74 -7.10
N ALA A 62 -10.17 -22.04 -5.97
CA ALA A 62 -9.58 -21.96 -4.64
C ALA A 62 -8.34 -22.86 -4.51
N LYS A 63 -8.42 -24.08 -5.02
CA LYS A 63 -7.29 -25.03 -5.02
C LYS A 63 -6.14 -24.53 -5.92
N ASP A 64 -6.45 -24.04 -7.12
CA ASP A 64 -5.43 -23.57 -8.07
C ASP A 64 -4.71 -22.33 -7.49
N PHE A 65 -5.46 -21.38 -6.95
CA PHE A 65 -4.89 -20.20 -6.30
C PHE A 65 -4.10 -20.55 -5.03
N ALA A 66 -4.57 -21.47 -4.20
CA ALA A 66 -3.85 -21.89 -3.01
C ALA A 66 -2.50 -22.54 -3.35
N ASN A 67 -2.45 -23.37 -4.41
CA ASN A 67 -1.19 -23.95 -4.90
C ASN A 67 -0.25 -22.84 -5.42
N TYR A 68 -0.78 -21.86 -6.16
CA TYR A 68 -0.02 -20.70 -6.62
C TYR A 68 0.57 -19.93 -5.44
N LEU A 69 -0.23 -19.67 -4.40
CA LEU A 69 0.18 -18.94 -3.20
C LEU A 69 1.26 -19.69 -2.41
N GLU A 70 1.16 -21.02 -2.31
CA GLU A 70 2.18 -21.86 -1.68
C GLU A 70 3.52 -21.77 -2.43
N LEU A 71 3.49 -21.85 -3.76
CA LEU A 71 4.69 -21.66 -4.61
C LEU A 71 5.26 -20.25 -4.46
N TYR A 72 4.40 -19.24 -4.41
CA TYR A 72 4.78 -17.85 -4.19
C TYR A 72 5.59 -17.69 -2.89
N TYR A 73 5.08 -18.20 -1.76
CA TYR A 73 5.80 -18.15 -0.49
C TYR A 73 7.09 -18.97 -0.51
N LYS A 74 7.06 -20.15 -1.13
CA LYS A 74 8.26 -20.98 -1.29
C LYS A 74 9.36 -20.25 -2.06
N TYR A 75 9.02 -19.63 -3.19
CA TYR A 75 10.01 -18.93 -4.01
C TYR A 75 10.49 -17.63 -3.35
N GLN A 76 9.62 -16.92 -2.62
CA GLN A 76 10.02 -15.76 -1.83
C GLN A 76 11.13 -16.11 -0.84
N ASP A 77 10.94 -17.18 -0.07
CA ASP A 77 11.93 -17.65 0.91
C ASP A 77 13.18 -18.22 0.21
N GLN A 78 13.01 -18.96 -0.87
CA GLN A 78 14.07 -19.68 -1.58
C GLN A 78 15.02 -18.74 -2.36
N TYR A 79 14.47 -17.66 -2.92
CA TYR A 79 15.22 -16.69 -3.73
C TYR A 79 15.52 -15.41 -2.94
N GLN A 80 15.13 -15.34 -1.67
CA GLN A 80 15.46 -14.24 -0.77
C GLN A 80 15.18 -12.86 -1.40
N VAL A 81 13.97 -12.71 -1.95
CA VAL A 81 13.56 -11.51 -2.72
C VAL A 81 13.81 -10.21 -1.96
N ASP A 82 13.63 -10.21 -0.64
CA ASP A 82 13.89 -9.03 0.20
C ASP A 82 15.38 -8.68 0.26
N GLU A 83 16.30 -9.67 0.22
CA GLU A 83 17.74 -9.42 0.14
C GLU A 83 18.14 -8.87 -1.24
N ILE A 84 17.54 -9.36 -2.32
CA ILE A 84 17.75 -8.81 -3.66
C ILE A 84 17.37 -7.33 -3.68
N LEU A 85 16.20 -6.98 -3.16
CA LEU A 85 15.74 -5.59 -3.09
C LEU A 85 16.59 -4.72 -2.14
N SER A 86 17.32 -5.33 -1.20
CA SER A 86 18.30 -4.62 -0.37
C SER A 86 19.67 -4.42 -1.04
N GLY A 87 19.86 -4.94 -2.26
CA GLY A 87 21.10 -4.83 -3.04
C GLY A 87 22.06 -6.01 -2.92
N THR A 88 21.60 -7.12 -2.34
CA THR A 88 22.42 -8.33 -2.21
C THR A 88 22.16 -9.26 -3.39
N ILE A 89 23.08 -9.29 -4.37
CA ILE A 89 23.03 -10.23 -5.49
C ILE A 89 23.98 -11.38 -5.18
N ARG A 90 23.44 -12.60 -5.05
CA ARG A 90 24.22 -13.81 -4.80
C ARG A 90 24.35 -14.58 -6.09
N GLU A 91 25.58 -14.91 -6.49
CA GLU A 91 25.87 -15.74 -7.69
C GLU A 91 25.11 -17.07 -7.65
N GLU A 92 25.01 -17.69 -6.47
CA GLU A 92 24.28 -18.96 -6.27
C GLU A 92 22.80 -18.86 -6.69
N ILE A 93 22.17 -17.71 -6.44
CA ILE A 93 20.76 -17.44 -6.82
C ILE A 93 20.67 -17.27 -8.34
N CYS A 94 21.59 -16.55 -8.95
CA CYS A 94 21.65 -16.38 -10.40
C CYS A 94 21.89 -17.72 -11.12
N ASP A 95 22.85 -18.51 -10.65
CA ASP A 95 23.16 -19.86 -11.19
C ASP A 95 21.96 -20.83 -11.07
N LYS A 96 21.18 -20.69 -9.99
CA LYS A 96 19.99 -21.49 -9.77
C LYS A 96 18.89 -21.10 -10.73
N LEU A 97 18.69 -19.80 -10.95
CA LEU A 97 17.70 -19.28 -11.89
C LEU A 97 18.04 -19.61 -13.34
N ASP A 98 19.33 -19.63 -13.70
CA ASP A 98 19.77 -20.03 -15.04
C ASP A 98 19.33 -21.48 -15.37
N LYS A 99 19.32 -22.36 -14.38
CA LYS A 99 18.90 -23.77 -14.48
C LYS A 99 17.41 -23.98 -14.21
N ALA A 100 16.69 -22.96 -13.75
CA ALA A 100 15.28 -23.04 -13.37
C ALA A 100 14.36 -23.11 -14.61
N SER A 101 13.16 -23.65 -14.42
CA SER A 101 12.13 -23.63 -15.45
C SER A 101 11.70 -22.19 -15.75
N PHE A 102 11.15 -21.96 -16.94
CA PHE A 102 10.61 -20.64 -17.31
C PHE A 102 9.55 -20.16 -16.32
N ASP A 103 8.65 -21.04 -15.86
CA ASP A 103 7.61 -20.70 -14.90
C ASP A 103 8.19 -20.24 -13.55
N GLU A 104 9.27 -20.85 -13.10
CA GLU A 104 9.97 -20.49 -11.88
C GLU A 104 10.66 -19.12 -12.00
N ARG A 105 11.35 -18.87 -13.13
CA ARG A 105 11.94 -17.55 -13.43
C ARG A 105 10.89 -16.46 -13.49
N MET A 106 9.74 -16.75 -14.10
CA MET A 106 8.59 -15.84 -14.14
C MET A 106 7.98 -15.59 -12.77
N ALA A 107 7.94 -16.60 -11.90
CA ALA A 107 7.45 -16.43 -10.53
C ALA A 107 8.35 -15.47 -9.72
N VAL A 108 9.68 -15.58 -9.84
CA VAL A 108 10.63 -14.67 -9.18
C VAL A 108 10.50 -13.25 -9.72
N THR A 109 10.38 -13.07 -11.04
CA THR A 109 10.11 -11.78 -11.68
C THR A 109 8.82 -11.16 -11.16
N GLY A 110 7.75 -11.95 -11.05
CA GLY A 110 6.46 -11.52 -10.50
C GLY A 110 6.53 -11.14 -9.02
N LEU A 111 7.36 -11.82 -8.23
CA LEU A 111 7.62 -11.49 -6.82
C LEU A 111 8.29 -10.12 -6.67
N LEU A 112 9.33 -9.86 -7.45
CA LEU A 112 10.00 -8.56 -7.46
C LEU A 112 9.04 -7.44 -7.83
N LEU A 113 8.27 -7.63 -8.92
CA LEU A 113 7.25 -6.67 -9.35
C LEU A 113 6.19 -6.41 -8.28
N ALA A 114 5.70 -7.45 -7.61
CA ALA A 114 4.70 -7.31 -6.55
C ALA A 114 5.23 -6.47 -5.38
N LYS A 115 6.44 -6.76 -4.90
CA LYS A 115 7.08 -6.02 -3.81
C LYS A 115 7.33 -4.55 -4.16
N LEU A 116 7.85 -4.27 -5.36
CA LEU A 116 8.04 -2.90 -5.84
C LEU A 116 6.72 -2.16 -5.96
N THR A 117 5.70 -2.80 -6.55
CA THR A 117 4.36 -2.23 -6.69
C THR A 117 3.76 -1.86 -5.34
N ASP A 118 3.90 -2.72 -4.32
CA ASP A 118 3.40 -2.45 -2.97
C ASP A 118 4.15 -1.28 -2.32
N GLY A 119 5.47 -1.19 -2.53
CA GLY A 119 6.29 -0.06 -2.10
C GLY A 119 5.83 1.26 -2.72
N PHE A 120 5.63 1.30 -4.04
CA PHE A 120 5.17 2.50 -4.75
C PHE A 120 3.72 2.87 -4.43
N LYS A 121 2.83 1.90 -4.21
CA LYS A 121 1.47 2.17 -3.72
C LYS A 121 1.49 2.81 -2.34
N ALA A 122 2.31 2.29 -1.42
CA ALA A 122 2.47 2.88 -0.10
C ALA A 122 3.00 4.33 -0.18
N LEU A 123 3.99 4.57 -1.06
CA LEU A 123 4.54 5.89 -1.29
C LEU A 123 3.49 6.86 -1.86
N LYS A 124 2.67 6.42 -2.81
CA LYS A 124 1.56 7.20 -3.36
C LYS A 124 0.56 7.60 -2.27
N LEU A 125 0.17 6.65 -1.41
CA LEU A 125 -0.74 6.93 -0.30
C LEU A 125 -0.15 7.95 0.68
N MET A 126 1.12 7.82 1.04
CA MET A 126 1.81 8.82 1.87
C MET A 126 1.79 10.21 1.24
N ASN A 127 2.03 10.32 -0.07
CA ASN A 127 1.99 11.59 -0.78
C ASN A 127 0.59 12.22 -0.77
N GLU A 128 -0.46 11.43 -0.97
CA GLU A 128 -1.85 11.89 -0.92
C GLU A 128 -2.24 12.33 0.51
N GLU A 129 -1.86 11.59 1.55
CA GLU A 129 -2.03 11.95 2.95
C GLU A 129 -1.33 13.30 3.27
N MET A 130 -0.06 13.45 2.86
CA MET A 130 0.71 14.68 3.06
C MET A 130 0.12 15.88 2.31
N THR A 131 -0.34 15.67 1.08
CA THR A 131 -0.96 16.72 0.27
C THR A 131 -2.22 17.24 0.95
N LEU A 132 -3.06 16.34 1.45
CA LEU A 132 -4.28 16.71 2.18
C LEU A 132 -3.93 17.39 3.51
N LEU A 133 -2.97 16.87 4.28
CA LEU A 133 -2.52 17.47 5.54
C LEU A 133 -1.98 18.88 5.31
N MET A 134 -1.13 19.08 4.30
CA MET A 134 -0.60 20.40 3.96
C MET A 134 -1.72 21.40 3.63
N ALA A 135 -2.77 20.96 2.93
CA ALA A 135 -3.92 21.82 2.64
C ALA A 135 -4.61 22.29 3.95
N GLN A 136 -4.78 21.37 4.92
CA GLN A 136 -5.37 21.72 6.24
C GLN A 136 -4.46 22.67 7.03
N LEU A 137 -3.16 22.45 7.02
CA LEU A 137 -2.22 23.34 7.71
C LEU A 137 -2.14 24.73 7.06
N LYS A 138 -2.28 24.83 5.74
CA LYS A 138 -2.40 26.12 5.03
C LYS A 138 -3.69 26.85 5.41
N GLN A 139 -4.79 26.12 5.55
CA GLN A 139 -6.06 26.67 6.04
C GLN A 139 -5.90 27.20 7.47
N PHE A 140 -5.29 26.41 8.36
CA PHE A 140 -4.97 26.85 9.73
C PHE A 140 -4.16 28.15 9.73
N LYS A 141 -3.09 28.24 8.92
CA LYS A 141 -2.27 29.46 8.84
C LYS A 141 -3.09 30.67 8.41
N LYS A 142 -3.91 30.51 7.35
CA LYS A 142 -4.78 31.58 6.84
C LYS A 142 -5.79 32.06 7.88
N GLU A 143 -6.46 31.14 8.57
CA GLU A 143 -7.46 31.49 9.60
C GLU A 143 -6.80 32.10 10.83
N SER A 144 -5.64 31.59 11.24
CA SER A 144 -4.87 32.12 12.34
C SER A 144 -4.38 33.55 12.08
N ASP A 145 -3.87 33.83 10.86
CA ASP A 145 -3.39 35.17 10.49
C ASP A 145 -4.55 36.18 10.32
N GLY A 146 -5.72 35.71 9.88
CA GLY A 146 -6.91 36.53 9.69
C GLY A 146 -7.72 36.82 10.99
N ALA A 147 -7.41 36.13 12.08
CA ALA A 147 -8.09 36.31 13.35
C ALA A 147 -7.54 37.53 14.10
N ASP A 148 -8.45 38.34 14.68
CA ASP A 148 -8.08 39.47 15.56
C ASP A 148 -7.39 39.01 16.85
N VAL A 149 -6.81 39.94 17.62
CA VAL A 149 -6.14 39.69 18.92
C VAL A 149 -7.05 38.94 19.91
N HIS A 150 -8.36 39.15 19.82
CA HIS A 150 -9.39 38.47 20.62
C HIS A 150 -10.07 37.31 19.87
N GLY A 151 -9.50 36.85 18.77
CA GLY A 151 -10.02 35.73 17.96
C GLY A 151 -9.90 34.37 18.65
N PRO A 152 -10.37 33.31 18.02
CA PRO A 152 -10.31 31.96 18.58
C PRO A 152 -8.84 31.51 18.81
N ALA A 153 -8.65 30.75 19.90
CA ALA A 153 -7.34 30.17 20.18
C ALA A 153 -6.89 29.23 19.06
N PRO A 154 -5.56 29.11 18.78
CA PRO A 154 -5.04 28.25 17.70
C PRO A 154 -5.56 26.80 17.77
N VAL A 155 -5.70 26.27 18.97
CA VAL A 155 -6.25 24.91 19.18
C VAL A 155 -7.69 24.80 18.67
N MET A 156 -8.53 25.82 18.89
CA MET A 156 -9.93 25.83 18.44
C MET A 156 -10.01 25.93 16.90
N ILE A 157 -9.10 26.68 16.29
CA ILE A 157 -9.01 26.75 14.82
C ILE A 157 -8.71 25.36 14.26
N LEU A 158 -7.73 24.66 14.81
CA LEU A 158 -7.34 23.33 14.34
C LEU A 158 -8.44 22.28 14.58
N GLU A 159 -9.17 22.36 15.70
CA GLU A 159 -10.35 21.55 15.98
C GLU A 159 -11.46 21.78 14.95
N SER A 160 -11.73 23.04 14.59
CA SER A 160 -12.73 23.40 13.59
C SER A 160 -12.37 22.81 12.22
N ILE A 161 -11.10 22.92 11.79
CA ILE A 161 -10.61 22.36 10.55
C ILE A 161 -10.76 20.83 10.54
N GLY A 162 -10.43 20.17 11.65
CA GLY A 162 -10.62 18.72 11.78
C GLY A 162 -12.09 18.29 11.67
N ALA A 163 -13.01 19.06 12.27
CA ALA A 163 -14.45 18.81 12.19
C ALA A 163 -15.00 19.04 10.77
N GLU A 164 -14.52 20.08 10.07
CA GLU A 164 -14.87 20.34 8.67
C GLU A 164 -14.39 19.20 7.77
N LEU A 165 -13.15 18.75 7.95
CA LEU A 165 -12.58 17.63 7.18
C LEU A 165 -13.41 16.35 7.37
N GLU A 166 -13.85 16.05 8.60
CA GLU A 166 -14.73 14.92 8.89
C GLU A 166 -16.10 15.05 8.20
N SER A 167 -16.67 16.24 8.22
CA SER A 167 -17.93 16.50 7.51
C SER A 167 -17.80 16.27 6.00
N ILE A 168 -16.69 16.70 5.40
CA ILE A 168 -16.37 16.48 3.99
C ILE A 168 -16.21 14.96 3.72
N ARG A 169 -15.49 14.24 4.59
CA ARG A 169 -15.32 12.80 4.49
C ARG A 169 -16.64 12.05 4.48
N ILE A 170 -17.52 12.34 5.45
CA ILE A 170 -18.84 11.72 5.56
C ILE A 170 -19.68 12.02 4.32
N HIS A 171 -19.75 13.27 3.90
CA HIS A 171 -20.51 13.67 2.72
C HIS A 171 -20.03 12.96 1.46
N LYS A 172 -18.71 12.88 1.22
CA LYS A 172 -18.15 12.17 0.06
C LYS A 172 -18.47 10.68 0.08
N LYS A 173 -18.43 10.06 1.27
CA LYS A 173 -18.76 8.65 1.45
C LYS A 173 -20.23 8.37 1.17
N GLU A 174 -21.14 9.17 1.70
CA GLU A 174 -22.60 9.04 1.50
C GLU A 174 -23.00 9.31 0.05
N SER A 175 -22.33 10.24 -0.62
CA SER A 175 -22.56 10.58 -2.03
C SER A 175 -21.92 9.60 -3.01
N GLY A 176 -21.18 8.59 -2.54
CA GLY A 176 -20.45 7.65 -3.40
C GLY A 176 -19.28 8.28 -4.19
N LEU A 177 -18.85 9.49 -3.80
CA LEU A 177 -17.74 10.22 -4.43
C LEU A 177 -16.36 9.84 -3.89
N SER A 178 -16.31 8.97 -2.89
CA SER A 178 -15.07 8.51 -2.24
C SER A 178 -15.01 6.99 -2.26
N ASP A 179 -13.90 6.44 -2.75
CA ASP A 179 -13.58 5.04 -2.58
C ASP A 179 -13.00 4.76 -1.17
N ARG A 180 -12.76 3.47 -0.86
CA ARG A 180 -12.20 3.06 0.44
C ARG A 180 -10.82 3.68 0.71
N THR A 181 -10.01 3.84 -0.32
CA THR A 181 -8.66 4.40 -0.20
C THR A 181 -8.73 5.87 0.15
N GLN A 182 -9.57 6.63 -0.54
CA GLN A 182 -9.80 8.04 -0.24
C GLN A 182 -10.41 8.23 1.14
N ASP A 183 -11.44 7.45 1.53
CA ASP A 183 -12.02 7.51 2.87
C ASP A 183 -10.96 7.29 3.96
N ARG A 184 -10.05 6.32 3.75
CA ARG A 184 -8.93 6.04 4.66
C ARG A 184 -7.95 7.21 4.76
N ILE A 185 -7.62 7.88 3.64
CA ILE A 185 -6.73 9.05 3.64
C ILE A 185 -7.34 10.19 4.46
N TYR A 186 -8.61 10.51 4.21
CA TYR A 186 -9.32 11.54 4.99
C TYR A 186 -9.33 11.21 6.49
N TRP A 187 -9.63 9.94 6.83
CA TRP A 187 -9.64 9.48 8.22
C TRP A 187 -8.28 9.62 8.90
N LYS A 188 -7.20 9.22 8.23
CA LYS A 188 -5.83 9.34 8.77
C LYS A 188 -5.39 10.79 8.98
N VAL A 189 -5.72 11.68 8.05
CA VAL A 189 -5.40 13.10 8.19
C VAL A 189 -6.21 13.72 9.34
N LYS A 190 -7.48 13.37 9.45
CA LYS A 190 -8.33 13.79 10.61
C LYS A 190 -7.74 13.29 11.93
N GLU A 191 -7.35 12.03 12.02
CA GLU A 191 -6.70 11.45 13.20
C GLU A 191 -5.37 12.19 13.53
N ALA A 192 -4.55 12.53 12.53
CA ALA A 192 -3.34 13.31 12.73
C ALA A 192 -3.64 14.72 13.28
N LEU A 193 -4.67 15.40 12.77
CA LEU A 193 -5.09 16.70 13.28
C LEU A 193 -5.59 16.61 14.73
N GLU A 194 -6.33 15.55 15.09
CA GLU A 194 -6.76 15.33 16.48
C GLU A 194 -5.57 15.09 17.42
N GLN A 195 -4.58 14.32 16.98
CA GLN A 195 -3.34 14.12 17.73
C GLN A 195 -2.58 15.45 17.91
N TYR A 196 -2.52 16.29 16.88
CA TYR A 196 -1.89 17.61 16.96
C TYR A 196 -2.65 18.52 17.96
N VAL A 197 -3.96 18.50 17.94
CA VAL A 197 -4.79 19.23 18.94
C VAL A 197 -4.45 18.79 20.36
N GLN A 198 -4.37 17.49 20.62
CA GLN A 198 -4.03 16.97 21.96
C GLN A 198 -2.61 17.38 22.39
N GLN A 199 -1.65 17.33 21.48
CA GLN A 199 -0.27 17.72 21.76
C GLN A 199 -0.15 19.23 21.99
N MET A 200 -0.81 20.07 21.20
CA MET A 200 -0.85 21.52 21.40
C MET A 200 -1.44 21.89 22.76
N LYS A 201 -2.50 21.18 23.21
CA LYS A 201 -3.08 21.35 24.55
C LYS A 201 -2.07 20.98 25.64
N ALA A 202 -1.39 19.84 25.50
CA ALA A 202 -0.40 19.37 26.46
C ALA A 202 0.80 20.33 26.58
N LEU A 203 1.23 20.91 25.45
CA LEU A 203 2.32 21.88 25.37
C LEU A 203 1.86 23.31 25.73
N SER A 204 0.58 23.54 25.98
CA SER A 204 -0.02 24.86 26.26
C SER A 204 0.32 25.90 25.18
N LEU A 205 0.30 25.49 23.90
CA LEU A 205 0.55 26.39 22.77
C LEU A 205 -0.65 27.32 22.55
N GLN A 206 -0.52 28.57 23.02
CA GLN A 206 -1.58 29.59 22.93
C GLN A 206 -1.26 30.68 21.89
N GLU A 207 0.03 30.91 21.63
CA GLU A 207 0.46 31.90 20.65
C GLU A 207 0.36 31.32 19.23
N LYS A 208 -0.13 32.17 18.30
CA LYS A 208 -0.35 31.78 16.90
C LYS A 208 0.93 31.37 16.19
N GLU A 209 2.00 32.10 16.42
CA GLU A 209 3.30 31.88 15.79
C GLU A 209 3.97 30.60 16.30
N ASP A 210 3.94 30.37 17.60
CA ASP A 210 4.48 29.15 18.22
C ASP A 210 3.71 27.92 17.78
N SER A 211 2.37 28.02 17.72
CA SER A 211 1.52 26.94 17.20
C SER A 211 1.82 26.60 15.75
N TRP A 212 1.99 27.64 14.90
CA TRP A 212 2.35 27.44 13.50
C TRP A 212 3.73 26.82 13.33
N ASN A 213 4.73 27.32 14.05
CA ASN A 213 6.09 26.79 13.98
C ASN A 213 6.13 25.33 14.43
N TRP A 214 5.42 24.98 15.47
CA TRP A 214 5.29 23.60 15.93
C TRP A 214 4.59 22.70 14.89
N LEU A 215 3.45 23.11 14.34
CA LEU A 215 2.73 22.36 13.29
C LEU A 215 3.59 22.18 12.04
N ARG A 216 4.35 23.21 11.66
CA ARG A 216 5.30 23.13 10.55
C ARG A 216 6.38 22.10 10.80
N GLN A 217 6.91 22.05 12.03
CA GLN A 217 7.92 21.04 12.41
C GLN A 217 7.33 19.63 12.31
N GLN A 218 6.11 19.41 12.82
CA GLN A 218 5.43 18.10 12.70
C GLN A 218 5.23 17.68 11.25
N PHE A 219 4.93 18.62 10.37
CA PHE A 219 4.82 18.33 8.95
C PHE A 219 6.19 18.01 8.31
N MET A 220 7.25 18.72 8.69
CA MET A 220 8.61 18.45 8.20
C MET A 220 9.08 17.03 8.56
N GLU A 221 8.84 16.58 9.79
CA GLU A 221 9.14 15.19 10.20
C GLU A 221 8.44 14.13 9.33
N LYS A 222 7.18 14.38 8.96
CA LYS A 222 6.45 13.51 8.01
C LYS A 222 7.02 13.59 6.59
N SER A 223 7.45 14.79 6.18
CA SER A 223 8.07 15.01 4.88
C SER A 223 9.42 14.28 4.77
N ASP A 224 10.23 14.33 5.81
CA ASP A 224 11.51 13.62 5.87
C ASP A 224 11.29 12.09 5.77
N ALA A 225 10.33 11.56 6.51
CA ALA A 225 9.95 10.14 6.44
C ALA A 225 9.46 9.73 5.04
N TYR A 226 8.75 10.62 4.33
CA TYR A 226 8.34 10.40 2.94
C TYR A 226 9.55 10.36 2.00
N GLU A 227 10.48 11.32 2.10
CA GLU A 227 11.68 11.35 1.25
C GLU A 227 12.58 10.14 1.51
N GLU A 228 12.76 9.70 2.75
CA GLU A 228 13.46 8.46 3.09
C GLU A 228 12.79 7.23 2.44
N LYS A 229 11.47 7.15 2.52
CA LYS A 229 10.73 6.05 1.89
C LYS A 229 10.85 6.07 0.37
N LYS A 230 10.81 7.25 -0.24
CA LYS A 230 10.97 7.47 -1.68
C LYS A 230 12.36 7.06 -2.15
N GLU A 231 13.40 7.46 -1.42
CA GLU A 231 14.78 7.05 -1.70
C GLU A 231 14.94 5.53 -1.58
N SER A 232 14.37 4.93 -0.53
CA SER A 232 14.37 3.48 -0.34
C SER A 232 13.69 2.75 -1.50
N CYS A 233 12.52 3.21 -1.95
CA CYS A 233 11.83 2.61 -3.09
C CYS A 233 12.62 2.77 -4.40
N GLY A 234 13.30 3.91 -4.59
CA GLY A 234 14.20 4.13 -5.73
C GLY A 234 15.36 3.13 -5.74
N LYS A 235 16.05 2.97 -4.61
CA LYS A 235 17.13 1.99 -4.44
C LYS A 235 16.67 0.56 -4.68
N GLN A 236 15.50 0.19 -4.15
CA GLN A 236 14.92 -1.14 -4.39
C GLN A 236 14.67 -1.40 -5.87
N LEU A 237 14.21 -0.38 -6.60
CA LEU A 237 14.01 -0.50 -8.05
C LEU A 237 15.34 -0.69 -8.79
N GLU A 238 16.37 0.10 -8.46
CA GLU A 238 17.72 -0.04 -9.02
C GLU A 238 18.29 -1.43 -8.76
N HIS A 239 18.23 -1.91 -7.52
CA HIS A 239 18.72 -3.26 -7.15
C HIS A 239 17.94 -4.36 -7.88
N ALA A 240 16.63 -4.18 -8.10
CA ALA A 240 15.85 -5.14 -8.87
C ALA A 240 16.29 -5.17 -10.35
N PHE A 241 16.59 -4.02 -10.94
CA PHE A 241 17.15 -3.97 -12.31
C PHE A 241 18.52 -4.63 -12.38
N ASP A 242 19.43 -4.32 -11.45
CA ASP A 242 20.77 -4.95 -11.38
C ASP A 242 20.66 -6.48 -11.27
N PHE A 243 19.74 -6.96 -10.43
CA PHE A 243 19.49 -8.39 -10.30
C PHE A 243 18.90 -8.99 -11.58
N MET A 244 17.91 -8.34 -12.20
CA MET A 244 17.29 -8.85 -13.44
C MET A 244 18.31 -8.91 -14.58
N GLU A 245 19.22 -7.93 -14.66
CA GLU A 245 20.30 -7.93 -15.64
C GLU A 245 21.33 -9.05 -15.36
N ALA A 246 21.73 -9.22 -14.08
CA ALA A 246 22.67 -10.26 -13.68
C ALA A 246 22.12 -11.69 -13.88
N ALA A 247 20.84 -11.92 -13.56
CA ALA A 247 20.22 -13.24 -13.61
C ALA A 247 19.71 -13.63 -15.00
N PHE A 248 19.23 -12.68 -15.79
CA PHE A 248 18.52 -12.96 -17.04
C PHE A 248 19.10 -12.25 -18.28
N ALA A 249 20.09 -11.37 -18.09
CA ALA A 249 20.69 -10.56 -19.16
C ALA A 249 19.62 -9.92 -20.07
N ASN A 250 19.62 -10.25 -21.35
CA ASN A 250 18.63 -9.77 -22.34
C ASN A 250 17.46 -10.74 -22.53
N GLY A 251 17.15 -11.55 -21.53
CA GLY A 251 16.08 -12.54 -21.58
C GLY A 251 14.67 -11.93 -21.64
N GLN A 252 13.70 -12.78 -21.94
CA GLN A 252 12.28 -12.38 -22.00
C GLN A 252 11.77 -11.92 -20.63
N GLU A 253 12.35 -12.41 -19.55
CA GLU A 253 12.06 -12.05 -18.15
C GLU A 253 12.28 -10.56 -17.90
N LEU A 254 13.38 -9.99 -18.42
CA LEU A 254 13.65 -8.56 -18.29
C LEU A 254 12.61 -7.71 -19.04
N VAL A 255 12.18 -8.13 -20.23
CA VAL A 255 11.12 -7.44 -20.98
C VAL A 255 9.81 -7.45 -20.21
N ILE A 256 9.45 -8.59 -19.61
CA ILE A 256 8.23 -8.72 -18.80
C ILE A 256 8.33 -7.89 -17.53
N PHE A 257 9.51 -7.85 -16.88
CA PHE A 257 9.74 -7.01 -15.73
C PHE A 257 9.54 -5.52 -16.05
N VAL A 258 10.16 -5.01 -17.11
CA VAL A 258 10.04 -3.61 -17.55
C VAL A 258 8.60 -3.25 -17.91
N THR A 259 7.89 -4.14 -18.62
CA THR A 259 6.48 -3.90 -19.00
C THR A 259 5.52 -3.98 -17.79
N GLY A 260 5.87 -4.76 -16.78
CA GLY A 260 5.08 -4.91 -15.57
C GLY A 260 5.22 -3.75 -14.56
N LEU A 261 6.20 -2.85 -14.78
CA LEU A 261 6.39 -1.62 -13.99
C LEU A 261 5.47 -0.47 -14.45
N ASN A 262 4.86 -0.55 -15.64
CA ASN A 262 3.92 0.42 -16.18
C ASN A 262 2.50 0.09 -15.73
#